data_eee3f6664dd97a05316366035c527237
#
_entry.id   eee3f6664dd97a05316366035c527237
#
_cell.length_a   1.000
_cell.length_b   1.000
_cell.length_c   1.000
_cell.angle_alpha   90.00
_cell.angle_beta   90.00
_cell.angle_gamma   90.00
#
_symmetry.space_group_name_H-M   'P 1'
#
loop_
_entity.id
_entity.type
_entity.pdbx_description
1 polymer ?
#
loop_
_entity_poly.entity_id
_entity_poly.type
_entity_poly.pdbx_seq_one_letter_code
_entity_poly.pdbx_strand_id
1 'polypeptide(L)'
;VNTLLVKAGQDPAARIPKIDVSGLSHDPRAAGVFAAAAVRQRWGVTAGPIRNLAGHVEADGLYIAPLPPTIPNVAAITAAQGPELAPITLVTRSVVDDTRRFTVAHEFAHLVMDEASGPADDADVEARADAFAGELLAPYAEIQDDVRALHPGSFGALMSLHATWGLHPTSFIRRGYLEGDISGASQSRWFRHLNGTHRNRMRTLRSPFPLQPTGIGSLLDLMKSVGWTAPSLARDLHVHVTELAAVLEAWPFPLSLPPVPQPADAPVAFLHEA
;
A
#
# COMPACT_ATOMS: atom_id res chain seq x y z
N VAL A 1 -8.93 -13.30 4.55
CA VAL A 1 -9.78 -12.10 4.61
C VAL A 1 -11.21 -12.48 4.23
N ASN A 2 -11.48 -12.97 3.02
CA ASN A 2 -12.83 -13.22 2.52
C ASN A 2 -13.65 -14.19 3.42
N THR A 3 -13.04 -15.28 3.87
CA THR A 3 -13.68 -16.18 4.85
C THR A 3 -14.07 -15.44 6.14
N LEU A 4 -13.23 -14.55 6.62
CA LEU A 4 -13.49 -13.73 7.81
C LEU A 4 -14.64 -12.75 7.59
N LEU A 5 -14.69 -12.08 6.42
CA LEU A 5 -15.76 -11.16 6.05
C LEU A 5 -17.11 -11.85 6.06
N VAL A 6 -17.23 -12.97 5.35
CA VAL A 6 -18.48 -13.77 5.31
C VAL A 6 -18.91 -14.18 6.72
N LYS A 7 -18.00 -14.67 7.55
CA LYS A 7 -18.30 -15.08 8.93
C LYS A 7 -18.67 -13.91 9.85
N ALA A 8 -18.15 -12.71 9.56
CA ALA A 8 -18.54 -11.49 10.25
C ALA A 8 -19.84 -10.87 9.72
N GLY A 9 -20.53 -11.55 8.78
CA GLY A 9 -21.73 -11.01 8.13
C GLY A 9 -21.46 -9.80 7.23
N GLN A 10 -20.23 -9.64 6.77
CA GLN A 10 -19.82 -8.58 5.85
C GLN A 10 -19.82 -9.11 4.42
N ASP A 11 -20.18 -8.25 3.48
CA ASP A 11 -20.07 -8.54 2.05
C ASP A 11 -18.58 -8.56 1.64
N PRO A 12 -18.07 -9.67 1.13
CA PRO A 12 -16.69 -9.76 0.66
C PRO A 12 -16.45 -9.05 -0.68
N ALA A 13 -17.53 -8.66 -1.39
CA ALA A 13 -17.38 -7.99 -2.68
C ALA A 13 -16.63 -6.67 -2.55
N ALA A 14 -15.57 -6.54 -3.34
CA ALA A 14 -14.80 -5.32 -3.39
C ALA A 14 -15.62 -4.18 -4.03
N ARG A 15 -15.51 -2.99 -3.45
CA ARG A 15 -16.15 -1.76 -3.98
C ARG A 15 -15.15 -0.90 -4.75
N ILE A 16 -14.06 -1.49 -5.20
CA ILE A 16 -13.01 -0.81 -5.94
C ILE A 16 -13.60 -0.21 -7.21
N PRO A 17 -13.44 1.10 -7.44
CA PRO A 17 -13.92 1.72 -8.66
C PRO A 17 -13.22 1.11 -9.88
N LYS A 18 -13.98 0.77 -10.91
CA LYS A 18 -13.45 0.31 -12.19
C LYS A 18 -13.53 1.45 -13.19
N ILE A 19 -12.37 1.85 -13.71
CA ILE A 19 -12.25 3.00 -14.63
C ILE A 19 -11.67 2.48 -15.93
N ASP A 20 -12.49 2.50 -16.98
CA ASP A 20 -12.04 2.19 -18.34
C ASP A 20 -11.26 3.38 -18.89
N VAL A 21 -10.00 3.16 -19.20
CA VAL A 21 -9.09 4.14 -19.80
C VAL A 21 -8.67 3.77 -21.22
N SER A 22 -9.23 2.70 -21.81
CA SER A 22 -8.85 2.16 -23.12
C SER A 22 -9.04 3.13 -24.27
N GLY A 23 -9.99 4.05 -24.14
CA GLY A 23 -10.33 5.04 -25.18
C GLY A 23 -9.72 6.42 -24.97
N LEU A 24 -8.94 6.66 -23.92
CA LEU A 24 -8.57 8.03 -23.52
C LEU A 24 -7.36 8.60 -24.26
N SER A 25 -6.32 7.82 -24.47
CA SER A 25 -5.06 8.29 -25.07
C SER A 25 -4.16 7.10 -25.42
N HIS A 26 -3.29 7.31 -26.43
CA HIS A 26 -2.17 6.39 -26.67
C HIS A 26 -1.03 6.59 -25.65
N ASP A 27 -1.09 7.63 -24.82
CA ASP A 27 -0.15 7.84 -23.72
C ASP A 27 -0.67 7.15 -22.43
N PRO A 28 -0.05 6.05 -22.01
CA PRO A 28 -0.47 5.32 -20.80
C PRO A 28 -0.42 6.19 -19.54
N ARG A 29 0.47 7.18 -19.49
CA ARG A 29 0.60 8.08 -18.34
C ARG A 29 -0.60 9.01 -18.21
N ALA A 30 -1.10 9.55 -19.32
CA ALA A 30 -2.31 10.38 -19.31
C ALA A 30 -3.53 9.60 -18.81
N ALA A 31 -3.63 8.32 -19.17
CA ALA A 31 -4.66 7.43 -18.67
C ALA A 31 -4.58 7.23 -17.15
N GLY A 32 -3.38 7.01 -16.60
CA GLY A 32 -3.16 6.91 -15.15
C GLY A 32 -3.53 8.19 -14.39
N VAL A 33 -3.14 9.35 -14.92
CA VAL A 33 -3.48 10.67 -14.36
C VAL A 33 -5.00 10.87 -14.31
N PHE A 34 -5.69 10.56 -15.41
CA PHE A 34 -7.16 10.66 -15.46
C PHE A 34 -7.84 9.79 -14.41
N ALA A 35 -7.44 8.52 -14.32
CA ALA A 35 -8.01 7.59 -13.36
C ALA A 35 -7.75 8.02 -11.90
N ALA A 36 -6.55 8.53 -11.59
CA ALA A 36 -6.22 9.06 -10.28
C ALA A 36 -7.09 10.27 -9.89
N ALA A 37 -7.32 11.19 -10.83
CA ALA A 37 -8.19 12.34 -10.60
C ALA A 37 -9.64 11.90 -10.31
N ALA A 38 -10.17 10.91 -11.04
CA ALA A 38 -11.48 10.35 -10.81
C ALA A 38 -11.60 9.68 -9.43
N VAL A 39 -10.58 8.94 -8.99
CA VAL A 39 -10.52 8.34 -7.66
C VAL A 39 -10.47 9.42 -6.58
N ARG A 40 -9.65 10.45 -6.73
CA ARG A 40 -9.59 11.57 -5.78
C ARG A 40 -10.95 12.27 -5.64
N GLN A 41 -11.63 12.50 -6.76
CA GLN A 41 -12.99 13.06 -6.76
C GLN A 41 -13.97 12.16 -6.01
N ARG A 42 -13.94 10.85 -6.25
CA ARG A 42 -14.78 9.87 -5.54
C ARG A 42 -14.52 9.88 -4.03
N TRP A 43 -13.27 10.04 -3.59
CA TRP A 43 -12.91 10.14 -2.19
C TRP A 43 -13.17 11.51 -1.56
N GLY A 44 -13.62 12.51 -2.35
CA GLY A 44 -13.82 13.87 -1.88
C GLY A 44 -12.53 14.62 -1.57
N VAL A 45 -11.38 14.15 -2.07
CA VAL A 45 -10.05 14.76 -1.87
C VAL A 45 -9.65 15.46 -3.16
N THR A 46 -10.29 16.58 -3.46
CA THR A 46 -10.05 17.30 -4.72
C THR A 46 -8.76 18.10 -4.76
N ALA A 47 -8.16 18.40 -3.60
CA ALA A 47 -6.89 19.11 -3.48
C ALA A 47 -6.10 18.64 -2.25
N GLY A 48 -4.79 18.92 -2.23
CA GLY A 48 -3.89 18.61 -1.12
C GLY A 48 -3.53 17.14 -0.98
N PRO A 49 -2.74 16.78 0.04
CA PRO A 49 -2.22 15.43 0.25
C PRO A 49 -3.26 14.49 0.84
N ILE A 50 -3.27 13.24 0.39
CA ILE A 50 -4.00 12.14 1.03
C ILE A 50 -3.22 11.71 2.28
N ARG A 51 -3.73 12.02 3.47
CA ARG A 51 -3.07 11.70 4.74
C ARG A 51 -3.27 10.25 5.15
N ASN A 52 -4.46 9.70 4.97
CA ASN A 52 -4.82 8.32 5.32
C ASN A 52 -5.13 7.48 4.07
N LEU A 53 -4.09 7.17 3.29
CA LEU A 53 -4.25 6.34 2.09
C LEU A 53 -4.84 4.95 2.43
N ALA A 54 -4.34 4.31 3.50
CA ALA A 54 -4.82 2.99 3.89
C ALA A 54 -6.34 3.00 4.13
N GLY A 55 -6.84 3.99 4.88
CA GLY A 55 -8.27 4.10 5.15
C GLY A 55 -9.13 4.26 3.89
N HIS A 56 -8.65 5.00 2.88
CA HIS A 56 -9.38 5.16 1.62
C HIS A 56 -9.43 3.85 0.81
N VAL A 57 -8.29 3.19 0.61
CA VAL A 57 -8.26 1.96 -0.19
C VAL A 57 -8.96 0.80 0.53
N GLU A 58 -8.90 0.73 1.87
CA GLU A 58 -9.63 -0.25 2.67
C GLU A 58 -11.15 0.00 2.66
N ALA A 59 -11.59 1.25 2.62
CA ALA A 59 -13.00 1.59 2.45
C ALA A 59 -13.56 1.16 1.08
N ASP A 60 -12.71 1.15 0.05
CA ASP A 60 -13.04 0.61 -1.27
C ASP A 60 -12.88 -0.94 -1.35
N GLY A 61 -12.44 -1.59 -0.27
CA GLY A 61 -12.37 -3.04 -0.15
C GLY A 61 -11.02 -3.68 -0.47
N LEU A 62 -9.95 -2.90 -0.67
CA LEU A 62 -8.59 -3.44 -0.74
C LEU A 62 -8.01 -3.59 0.67
N TYR A 63 -7.74 -4.82 1.08
CA TYR A 63 -7.07 -5.07 2.37
C TYR A 63 -5.55 -5.05 2.23
N ILE A 64 -4.88 -4.47 3.22
CA ILE A 64 -3.42 -4.34 3.23
C ILE A 64 -2.85 -5.22 4.34
N ALA A 65 -1.82 -6.00 4.00
CA ALA A 65 -1.14 -6.88 4.93
C ALA A 65 0.38 -6.82 4.77
N PRO A 66 1.17 -7.17 5.80
CA PRO A 66 2.61 -7.28 5.64
C PRO A 66 2.98 -8.50 4.80
N LEU A 67 3.92 -8.30 3.89
CA LEU A 67 4.54 -9.39 3.14
C LEU A 67 5.43 -10.20 4.09
N PRO A 68 5.34 -11.55 4.09
CA PRO A 68 6.25 -12.39 4.86
C PRO A 68 7.71 -12.12 4.51
N PRO A 69 8.63 -12.09 5.50
CA PRO A 69 10.06 -11.81 5.27
C PRO A 69 10.77 -12.89 4.45
N THR A 70 10.13 -14.04 4.26
CA THR A 70 10.62 -15.15 3.45
C THR A 70 10.56 -14.89 1.94
N ILE A 71 9.87 -13.85 1.50
CA ILE A 71 9.77 -13.46 0.09
C ILE A 71 10.74 -12.29 -0.14
N PRO A 72 11.94 -12.52 -0.69
CA PRO A 72 12.92 -11.47 -0.91
C PRO A 72 12.63 -10.69 -2.19
N ASN A 73 13.11 -9.44 -2.23
CA ASN A 73 13.14 -8.59 -3.44
C ASN A 73 11.79 -8.27 -4.09
N VAL A 74 10.71 -8.37 -3.34
CA VAL A 74 9.37 -7.97 -3.78
C VAL A 74 8.89 -6.80 -2.92
N ALA A 75 8.41 -5.74 -3.56
CA ALA A 75 7.88 -4.57 -2.87
C ALA A 75 6.45 -4.80 -2.36
N ALA A 76 5.60 -5.38 -3.21
CA ALA A 76 4.26 -5.82 -2.88
C ALA A 76 3.81 -6.97 -3.80
N ILE A 77 2.73 -7.62 -3.40
CA ILE A 77 2.00 -8.61 -4.19
C ILE A 77 0.53 -8.38 -3.93
N THR A 78 -0.24 -8.18 -4.99
CA THR A 78 -1.70 -8.11 -4.90
C THR A 78 -2.33 -9.41 -5.38
N ALA A 79 -3.14 -10.01 -4.52
CA ALA A 79 -3.95 -11.19 -4.85
C ALA A 79 -5.41 -10.75 -4.99
N ALA A 80 -5.93 -10.85 -6.21
CA ALA A 80 -7.35 -10.68 -6.53
C ALA A 80 -7.90 -12.01 -7.05
N GLN A 81 -8.94 -12.51 -6.39
CA GLN A 81 -9.54 -13.83 -6.72
C GLN A 81 -10.90 -13.68 -7.44
N GLY A 82 -11.02 -12.65 -8.28
CA GLY A 82 -12.26 -12.32 -9.00
C GLY A 82 -13.08 -11.20 -8.32
N PRO A 83 -14.12 -10.69 -9.01
CA PRO A 83 -14.86 -9.49 -8.60
C PRO A 83 -15.70 -9.69 -7.32
N GLU A 84 -16.01 -10.93 -6.97
CA GLU A 84 -16.83 -11.29 -5.81
C GLU A 84 -16.04 -11.31 -4.50
N LEU A 85 -14.71 -11.16 -4.56
CA LEU A 85 -13.85 -11.31 -3.40
C LEU A 85 -12.96 -10.07 -3.20
N ALA A 86 -12.83 -9.64 -1.94
CA ALA A 86 -11.96 -8.53 -1.58
C ALA A 86 -10.49 -8.89 -1.87
N PRO A 87 -9.78 -8.08 -2.67
CA PRO A 87 -8.36 -8.26 -2.91
C PRO A 87 -7.54 -7.92 -1.67
N ILE A 88 -6.35 -8.50 -1.60
CA ILE A 88 -5.37 -8.22 -0.56
C ILE A 88 -4.03 -7.83 -1.18
N THR A 89 -3.45 -6.74 -0.73
CA THR A 89 -2.09 -6.34 -1.07
C THR A 89 -1.15 -6.65 0.09
N LEU A 90 -0.17 -7.51 -0.15
CA LEU A 90 0.91 -7.80 0.77
C LEU A 90 2.07 -6.85 0.50
N VAL A 91 2.49 -6.05 1.49
CA VAL A 91 3.51 -5.02 1.32
C VAL A 91 4.74 -5.32 2.18
N THR A 92 5.93 -5.21 1.61
CA THR A 92 7.19 -5.44 2.33
C THR A 92 7.41 -4.42 3.44
N ARG A 93 8.08 -4.87 4.52
CA ARG A 93 8.50 -4.01 5.64
C ARG A 93 9.88 -3.40 5.44
N SER A 94 10.63 -3.86 4.44
CA SER A 94 12.04 -3.52 4.24
C SER A 94 12.27 -2.14 3.62
N VAL A 95 11.21 -1.50 3.12
CA VAL A 95 11.28 -0.15 2.54
C VAL A 95 10.70 0.92 3.47
N VAL A 96 11.06 2.17 3.23
CA VAL A 96 10.54 3.31 3.99
C VAL A 96 9.05 3.56 3.73
N ASP A 97 8.36 4.19 4.68
CA ASP A 97 6.91 4.37 4.66
C ASP A 97 6.37 5.08 3.41
N ASP A 98 7.07 6.10 2.91
CA ASP A 98 6.67 6.84 1.71
C ASP A 98 6.76 5.98 0.44
N THR A 99 7.72 5.07 0.37
CA THR A 99 7.79 4.06 -0.70
C THR A 99 6.64 3.07 -0.58
N ARG A 100 6.29 2.63 0.64
CA ARG A 100 5.14 1.72 0.84
C ARG A 100 3.82 2.38 0.42
N ARG A 101 3.64 3.67 0.70
CA ARG A 101 2.46 4.42 0.24
C ARG A 101 2.35 4.45 -1.27
N PHE A 102 3.47 4.75 -1.95
CA PHE A 102 3.51 4.72 -3.41
C PHE A 102 3.19 3.33 -3.96
N THR A 103 3.79 2.30 -3.37
CA THR A 103 3.55 0.90 -3.76
C THR A 103 2.06 0.51 -3.61
N VAL A 104 1.41 0.86 -2.49
CA VAL A 104 -0.02 0.57 -2.31
C VAL A 104 -0.89 1.33 -3.32
N ALA A 105 -0.55 2.59 -3.62
CA ALA A 105 -1.28 3.35 -4.64
C ALA A 105 -1.09 2.76 -6.04
N HIS A 106 0.10 2.23 -6.34
CA HIS A 106 0.42 1.54 -7.59
C HIS A 106 -0.37 0.23 -7.73
N GLU A 107 -0.38 -0.63 -6.70
CA GLU A 107 -1.17 -1.85 -6.67
C GLU A 107 -2.68 -1.58 -6.79
N PHE A 108 -3.14 -0.51 -6.14
CA PHE A 108 -4.52 -0.07 -6.26
C PHE A 108 -4.87 0.38 -7.69
N ALA A 109 -3.92 1.00 -8.41
CA ALA A 109 -4.09 1.39 -9.79
C ALA A 109 -4.42 0.20 -10.72
N HIS A 110 -3.72 -0.93 -10.56
CA HIS A 110 -4.02 -2.17 -11.30
C HIS A 110 -5.46 -2.61 -11.06
N LEU A 111 -5.91 -2.61 -9.81
CA LEU A 111 -7.28 -2.98 -9.49
C LEU A 111 -8.32 -2.02 -10.05
N VAL A 112 -7.97 -0.74 -10.19
CA VAL A 112 -8.86 0.31 -10.72
C VAL A 112 -8.98 0.25 -12.25
N MET A 113 -7.87 0.00 -12.96
CA MET A 113 -7.81 0.23 -14.41
C MET A 113 -7.71 -1.05 -15.24
N ASP A 114 -6.93 -2.04 -14.83
CA ASP A 114 -6.48 -3.08 -15.77
C ASP A 114 -7.60 -4.01 -16.25
N GLU A 115 -8.49 -4.41 -15.34
CA GLU A 115 -9.63 -5.25 -15.71
C GLU A 115 -10.61 -4.51 -16.63
N ALA A 116 -10.83 -3.22 -16.38
CA ALA A 116 -11.78 -2.41 -17.14
C ALA A 116 -11.25 -2.02 -18.52
N SER A 117 -9.92 -1.90 -18.67
CA SER A 117 -9.29 -1.39 -19.90
C SER A 117 -8.89 -2.49 -20.90
N GLY A 118 -9.03 -3.77 -20.51
CA GLY A 118 -8.65 -4.91 -21.33
C GLY A 118 -7.12 -5.10 -21.47
N PRO A 119 -6.68 -6.01 -22.35
CA PRO A 119 -5.28 -6.36 -22.51
C PRO A 119 -4.45 -5.19 -23.04
N ALA A 120 -3.27 -4.96 -22.47
CA ALA A 120 -2.29 -3.97 -22.87
C ALA A 120 -0.87 -4.54 -22.73
N ASP A 121 0.13 -3.83 -23.29
CA ASP A 121 1.55 -4.15 -23.06
C ASP A 121 1.90 -3.97 -21.57
N ASP A 122 2.68 -4.88 -21.00
CA ASP A 122 3.08 -4.81 -19.59
C ASP A 122 3.78 -3.49 -19.24
N ALA A 123 4.57 -2.94 -20.15
CA ALA A 123 5.25 -1.66 -19.94
C ALA A 123 4.26 -0.47 -19.86
N ASP A 124 3.18 -0.52 -20.64
CA ASP A 124 2.12 0.50 -20.63
C ASP A 124 1.26 0.37 -19.36
N VAL A 125 1.00 -0.86 -18.91
CA VAL A 125 0.28 -1.15 -17.66
C VAL A 125 1.05 -0.57 -16.47
N GLU A 126 2.36 -0.83 -16.38
CA GLU A 126 3.23 -0.29 -15.34
C GLU A 126 3.34 1.25 -15.40
N ALA A 127 3.46 1.81 -16.59
CA ALA A 127 3.52 3.26 -16.78
C ALA A 127 2.22 3.95 -16.34
N ARG A 128 1.05 3.34 -16.59
CA ARG A 128 -0.25 3.80 -16.10
C ARG A 128 -0.32 3.76 -14.57
N ALA A 129 0.10 2.64 -13.98
CA ALA A 129 0.07 2.46 -12.54
C ALA A 129 1.02 3.42 -11.81
N ASP A 130 2.24 3.63 -12.32
CA ASP A 130 3.19 4.63 -11.81
C ASP A 130 2.63 6.06 -11.88
N ALA A 131 2.01 6.42 -13.02
CA ALA A 131 1.42 7.74 -13.21
C ALA A 131 0.21 7.95 -12.28
N PHE A 132 -0.65 6.94 -12.18
CA PHE A 132 -1.77 6.95 -11.24
C PHE A 132 -1.30 7.17 -9.80
N ALA A 133 -0.33 6.38 -9.33
CA ALA A 133 0.17 6.48 -7.96
C ALA A 133 0.77 7.86 -7.65
N GLY A 134 1.54 8.39 -8.59
CA GLY A 134 2.10 9.74 -8.48
C GLY A 134 1.04 10.82 -8.41
N GLU A 135 0.03 10.78 -9.29
CA GLU A 135 -1.05 11.76 -9.35
C GLU A 135 -2.02 11.63 -8.17
N LEU A 136 -2.35 10.39 -7.77
CA LEU A 136 -3.19 10.15 -6.60
C LEU A 136 -2.59 10.78 -5.35
N LEU A 137 -1.28 10.60 -5.12
CA LEU A 137 -0.61 11.05 -3.89
C LEU A 137 -0.19 12.53 -3.93
N ALA A 138 0.14 13.07 -5.12
CA ALA A 138 0.53 14.46 -5.31
C ALA A 138 0.17 14.91 -6.73
N PRO A 139 -1.00 15.52 -6.94
CA PRO A 139 -1.41 16.05 -8.24
C PRO A 139 -0.36 17.00 -8.80
N TYR A 140 0.07 16.76 -10.06
CA TYR A 140 1.20 17.53 -10.59
C TYR A 140 0.92 19.03 -10.67
N ALA A 141 -0.31 19.38 -10.99
CA ALA A 141 -0.72 20.78 -11.03
C ALA A 141 -0.54 21.53 -9.70
N GLU A 142 -0.57 20.81 -8.57
CA GLU A 142 -0.39 21.41 -7.24
C GLU A 142 1.08 21.52 -6.80
N ILE A 143 1.99 20.77 -7.46
CA ILE A 143 3.42 20.76 -7.10
C ILE A 143 4.34 21.31 -8.20
N GLN A 144 3.80 21.63 -9.36
CA GLN A 144 4.56 21.95 -10.57
C GLN A 144 5.51 23.14 -10.36
N ASP A 145 5.04 24.22 -9.76
CA ASP A 145 5.87 25.42 -9.56
C ASP A 145 7.00 25.14 -8.56
N ASP A 146 6.74 24.39 -7.51
CA ASP A 146 7.78 23.97 -6.56
C ASP A 146 8.78 23.04 -7.22
N VAL A 147 8.34 22.10 -8.06
CA VAL A 147 9.21 21.17 -8.79
C VAL A 147 10.08 21.91 -9.82
N ARG A 148 9.52 22.89 -10.55
CA ARG A 148 10.28 23.76 -11.48
C ARG A 148 11.37 24.54 -10.79
N ALA A 149 11.15 24.98 -9.55
CA ALA A 149 12.11 25.71 -8.75
C ALA A 149 13.23 24.82 -8.18
N LEU A 150 13.14 23.48 -8.29
CA LEU A 150 14.13 22.57 -7.73
C LEU A 150 15.47 22.61 -8.49
N HIS A 151 16.54 22.78 -7.75
CA HIS A 151 17.92 22.62 -8.23
C HIS A 151 18.76 21.90 -7.16
N PRO A 152 19.89 21.26 -7.50
CA PRO A 152 20.66 20.45 -6.54
C PRO A 152 21.09 21.15 -5.25
N GLY A 153 21.12 22.48 -5.22
CA GLY A 153 21.35 23.27 -4.00
C GLY A 153 20.10 23.52 -3.15
N SER A 154 18.88 23.23 -3.65
CA SER A 154 17.61 23.47 -2.94
C SER A 154 17.12 22.23 -2.18
N PHE A 155 18.01 21.51 -1.50
CA PHE A 155 17.65 20.30 -0.74
C PHE A 155 16.54 20.55 0.30
N GLY A 156 16.52 21.74 0.94
CA GLY A 156 15.45 22.13 1.86
C GLY A 156 14.08 22.19 1.20
N ALA A 157 13.97 22.76 -0.01
CA ALA A 157 12.72 22.81 -0.76
C ALA A 157 12.23 21.40 -1.13
N LEU A 158 13.12 20.52 -1.55
CA LEU A 158 12.80 19.12 -1.82
C LEU A 158 12.28 18.40 -0.55
N MET A 159 12.85 18.68 0.61
CA MET A 159 12.38 18.14 1.89
C MET A 159 11.04 18.73 2.33
N SER A 160 10.75 20.00 1.97
CA SER A 160 9.43 20.61 2.21
C SER A 160 8.34 19.93 1.38
N LEU A 161 8.61 19.63 0.11
CA LEU A 161 7.70 18.84 -0.72
C LEU A 161 7.41 17.45 -0.10
N HIS A 162 8.46 16.75 0.36
CA HIS A 162 8.29 15.49 1.08
C HIS A 162 7.42 15.65 2.34
N ALA A 163 7.67 16.67 3.16
CA ALA A 163 6.91 16.91 4.39
C ALA A 163 5.45 17.25 4.12
N THR A 164 5.16 17.92 2.99
CA THR A 164 3.79 18.28 2.60
C THR A 164 3.01 17.11 2.02
N TRP A 165 3.64 16.31 1.14
CA TRP A 165 2.95 15.32 0.31
C TRP A 165 3.17 13.87 0.75
N GLY A 166 4.18 13.60 1.56
CA GLY A 166 4.49 12.25 2.05
C GLY A 166 4.96 11.27 0.96
N LEU A 167 5.53 11.80 -0.12
CA LEU A 167 6.22 11.03 -1.15
C LEU A 167 7.73 11.08 -0.93
N HIS A 168 8.43 10.01 -1.34
CA HIS A 168 9.89 10.00 -1.30
C HIS A 168 10.46 11.15 -2.17
N PRO A 169 11.48 11.88 -1.71
CA PRO A 169 12.01 13.04 -2.42
C PRO A 169 12.40 12.78 -3.89
N THR A 170 12.90 11.57 -4.18
CA THR A 170 13.24 11.18 -5.56
C THR A 170 12.04 11.13 -6.50
N SER A 171 10.82 10.94 -5.96
CA SER A 171 9.59 10.89 -6.75
C SER A 171 9.29 12.25 -7.39
N PHE A 172 9.53 13.36 -6.69
CA PHE A 172 9.34 14.71 -7.24
C PHE A 172 10.32 15.00 -8.38
N ILE A 173 11.59 14.59 -8.22
CA ILE A 173 12.63 14.77 -9.24
C ILE A 173 12.31 13.93 -10.47
N ARG A 174 11.91 12.66 -10.28
CA ARG A 174 11.51 11.77 -11.38
C ARG A 174 10.29 12.32 -12.10
N ARG A 175 9.28 12.79 -11.34
CA ARG A 175 8.08 13.37 -11.90
C ARG A 175 8.35 14.61 -12.73
N GLY A 176 9.12 15.57 -12.19
CA GLY A 176 9.52 16.76 -12.92
C GLY A 176 10.30 16.46 -14.21
N TYR A 177 11.11 15.41 -14.21
CA TYR A 177 11.76 14.93 -15.44
C TYR A 177 10.76 14.38 -16.46
N LEU A 178 9.82 13.57 -16.02
CA LEU A 178 8.80 12.95 -16.87
C LEU A 178 7.84 14.01 -17.47
N GLU A 179 7.57 15.08 -16.74
CA GLU A 179 6.74 16.21 -17.19
C GLU A 179 7.53 17.26 -17.99
N GLY A 180 8.86 17.08 -18.14
CA GLY A 180 9.72 17.99 -18.89
C GLY A 180 10.18 19.25 -18.13
N ASP A 181 9.80 19.43 -16.89
CA ASP A 181 10.15 20.58 -16.05
C ASP A 181 11.56 20.45 -15.44
N ILE A 182 12.11 19.25 -15.36
CA ILE A 182 13.48 18.95 -14.93
C ILE A 182 14.23 18.28 -16.08
N SER A 183 15.36 18.85 -16.53
CA SER A 183 16.17 18.23 -17.58
C SER A 183 16.87 16.95 -17.08
N GLY A 184 17.19 16.01 -17.99
CA GLY A 184 17.92 14.79 -17.67
C GLY A 184 19.28 15.04 -17.01
N ALA A 185 19.97 16.12 -17.39
CA ALA A 185 21.21 16.54 -16.75
C ALA A 185 20.99 16.99 -15.30
N SER A 186 19.90 17.71 -15.03
CA SER A 186 19.52 18.13 -13.68
C SER A 186 19.10 16.94 -12.83
N GLN A 187 18.28 16.04 -13.36
CA GLN A 187 17.89 14.79 -12.71
C GLN A 187 19.12 13.96 -12.30
N SER A 188 20.08 13.76 -13.22
CA SER A 188 21.32 13.01 -12.94
C SER A 188 22.18 13.68 -11.86
N ARG A 189 22.21 15.01 -11.82
CA ARG A 189 22.91 15.78 -10.75
C ARG A 189 22.21 15.59 -9.41
N TRP A 190 20.88 15.61 -9.38
CA TRP A 190 20.10 15.35 -8.17
C TRP A 190 20.38 13.97 -7.60
N PHE A 191 20.29 12.91 -8.42
CA PHE A 191 20.55 11.56 -7.93
C PHE A 191 21.98 11.36 -7.41
N ARG A 192 22.97 11.95 -8.06
CA ARG A 192 24.36 11.95 -7.53
C ARG A 192 24.46 12.69 -6.19
N HIS A 193 23.81 13.84 -6.05
CA HIS A 193 23.79 14.61 -4.81
C HIS A 193 23.11 13.85 -3.67
N LEU A 194 21.94 13.27 -3.91
CA LEU A 194 21.21 12.49 -2.91
C LEU A 194 21.97 11.22 -2.50
N ASN A 195 22.54 10.49 -3.45
CA ASN A 195 23.29 9.26 -3.18
C ASN A 195 24.67 9.52 -2.55
N GLY A 196 25.24 10.68 -2.75
CA GLY A 196 26.49 11.13 -2.12
C GLY A 196 26.22 11.77 -0.76
N THR A 197 25.87 13.04 -0.77
CA THR A 197 25.80 13.89 0.42
C THR A 197 24.65 13.50 1.38
N HIS A 198 23.51 13.02 0.86
CA HIS A 198 22.30 12.80 1.64
C HIS A 198 21.88 11.33 1.76
N ARG A 199 22.74 10.39 1.36
CA ARG A 199 22.44 8.95 1.32
C ARG A 199 21.82 8.42 2.61
N ASN A 200 22.44 8.71 3.75
CA ASN A 200 21.96 8.23 5.04
C ASN A 200 20.58 8.80 5.38
N ARG A 201 20.39 10.11 5.12
CA ARG A 201 19.11 10.78 5.35
C ARG A 201 18.01 10.19 4.47
N MET A 202 18.28 9.91 3.21
CA MET A 202 17.31 9.28 2.30
C MET A 202 16.91 7.87 2.77
N ARG A 203 17.85 7.09 3.29
CA ARG A 203 17.59 5.72 3.78
C ARG A 203 16.81 5.65 5.09
N THR A 204 16.88 6.71 5.91
CA THR A 204 16.23 6.77 7.23
C THR A 204 15.04 7.71 7.25
N LEU A 205 14.63 8.18 6.08
CA LEU A 205 13.51 9.10 5.95
C LEU A 205 12.22 8.42 6.45
N ARG A 206 11.40 9.18 7.15
CA ARG A 206 10.07 8.72 7.60
C ARG A 206 9.01 9.55 6.93
N SER A 207 7.98 8.88 6.45
CA SER A 207 6.83 9.58 5.89
C SER A 207 6.11 10.40 6.96
N PRO A 208 5.70 11.63 6.66
CA PRO A 208 4.78 12.39 7.51
C PRO A 208 3.40 11.74 7.61
N PHE A 209 3.07 10.84 6.68
CA PHE A 209 1.82 10.10 6.62
C PHE A 209 2.11 8.59 6.54
N PRO A 210 2.46 7.94 7.66
CA PRO A 210 2.79 6.52 7.65
C PRO A 210 1.58 5.69 7.18
N LEU A 211 1.86 4.62 6.45
CA LEU A 211 0.83 3.67 6.04
C LEU A 211 0.37 2.87 7.26
N GLN A 212 -0.87 3.08 7.69
CA GLN A 212 -1.46 2.45 8.87
C GLN A 212 -2.77 1.73 8.50
N PRO A 213 -2.69 0.53 7.91
CA PRO A 213 -3.88 -0.28 7.62
C PRO A 213 -4.55 -0.73 8.92
N THR A 214 -5.88 -0.68 8.94
CA THR A 214 -6.70 -1.07 10.09
C THR A 214 -7.77 -2.11 9.74
N GLY A 215 -7.99 -2.36 8.45
CA GLY A 215 -9.10 -3.17 7.97
C GLY A 215 -9.12 -4.59 8.53
N ILE A 216 -7.98 -5.29 8.50
CA ILE A 216 -7.90 -6.66 9.05
C ILE A 216 -8.03 -6.62 10.59
N GLY A 217 -7.42 -5.64 11.25
CA GLY A 217 -7.56 -5.46 12.70
C GLY A 217 -9.01 -5.28 13.12
N SER A 218 -9.71 -4.37 12.44
CA SER A 218 -11.13 -4.09 12.69
C SER A 218 -12.00 -5.33 12.45
N LEU A 219 -11.68 -6.12 11.42
CA LEU A 219 -12.39 -7.37 11.13
C LEU A 219 -12.18 -8.41 12.25
N LEU A 220 -10.96 -8.55 12.76
CA LEU A 220 -10.67 -9.44 13.89
C LEU A 220 -11.34 -8.98 15.19
N ASP A 221 -11.37 -7.68 15.46
CA ASP A 221 -12.08 -7.13 16.62
C ASP A 221 -13.61 -7.37 16.51
N LEU A 222 -14.17 -7.23 15.32
CA LEU A 222 -15.58 -7.58 15.08
C LEU A 222 -15.82 -9.06 15.35
N MET A 223 -15.00 -9.96 14.83
CA MET A 223 -15.13 -11.41 15.07
C MET A 223 -15.04 -11.73 16.56
N LYS A 224 -14.11 -11.10 17.27
CA LYS A 224 -14.01 -11.24 18.74
C LYS A 224 -15.29 -10.80 19.45
N SER A 225 -15.89 -9.69 19.03
CA SER A 225 -17.13 -9.17 19.65
C SER A 225 -18.32 -10.12 19.50
N VAL A 226 -18.33 -10.95 18.46
CA VAL A 226 -19.34 -11.99 18.22
C VAL A 226 -18.92 -13.38 18.73
N GLY A 227 -17.91 -13.44 19.59
CA GLY A 227 -17.54 -14.64 20.35
C GLY A 227 -16.48 -15.56 19.70
N TRP A 228 -15.83 -15.12 18.61
CA TRP A 228 -14.73 -15.88 18.01
C TRP A 228 -13.48 -15.84 18.90
N THR A 229 -12.77 -16.97 18.97
CA THR A 229 -11.50 -17.11 19.66
C THR A 229 -10.39 -17.48 18.67
N ALA A 230 -9.12 -17.29 19.04
CA ALA A 230 -8.00 -17.70 18.22
C ALA A 230 -8.03 -19.20 17.84
N PRO A 231 -8.36 -20.13 18.75
CA PRO A 231 -8.52 -21.54 18.42
C PRO A 231 -9.69 -21.81 17.45
N SER A 232 -10.84 -21.13 17.61
CA SER A 232 -11.96 -21.31 16.69
C SER A 232 -11.63 -20.77 15.31
N LEU A 233 -10.95 -19.63 15.22
CA LEU A 233 -10.51 -19.02 13.99
C LEU A 233 -9.47 -19.90 13.26
N ALA A 234 -8.48 -20.42 13.98
CA ALA A 234 -7.46 -21.29 13.42
C ALA A 234 -8.07 -22.58 12.83
N ARG A 235 -9.04 -23.17 13.53
CA ARG A 235 -9.78 -24.35 13.06
C ARG A 235 -10.51 -24.06 11.74
N ASP A 236 -11.19 -22.95 11.66
CA ASP A 236 -11.97 -22.54 10.50
C ASP A 236 -11.11 -22.16 9.28
N LEU A 237 -9.93 -21.61 9.54
CA LEU A 237 -8.94 -21.31 8.50
C LEU A 237 -8.09 -22.53 8.11
N HIS A 238 -8.29 -23.69 8.77
CA HIS A 238 -7.49 -24.90 8.58
C HIS A 238 -5.99 -24.69 8.79
N VAL A 239 -5.62 -23.83 9.75
CA VAL A 239 -4.23 -23.57 10.14
C VAL A 239 -4.02 -23.92 11.62
N HIS A 240 -2.77 -24.17 12.01
CA HIS A 240 -2.47 -24.38 13.41
C HIS A 240 -2.56 -23.05 14.19
N VAL A 241 -3.06 -23.10 15.44
CA VAL A 241 -3.25 -21.88 16.25
C VAL A 241 -1.95 -21.11 16.49
N THR A 242 -0.83 -21.82 16.60
CA THR A 242 0.50 -21.19 16.74
C THR A 242 0.96 -20.49 15.46
N GLU A 243 0.61 -21.01 14.29
CA GLU A 243 0.89 -20.36 13.00
C GLU A 243 0.05 -19.10 12.85
N LEU A 244 -1.24 -19.19 13.19
CA LEU A 244 -2.10 -18.01 13.22
C LEU A 244 -1.55 -16.95 14.19
N ALA A 245 -1.18 -17.33 15.40
CA ALA A 245 -0.60 -16.43 16.39
C ALA A 245 0.70 -15.78 15.87
N ALA A 246 1.61 -16.55 15.28
CA ALA A 246 2.86 -16.02 14.71
C ALA A 246 2.63 -15.02 13.56
N VAL A 247 1.63 -15.28 12.70
CA VAL A 247 1.23 -14.33 11.64
C VAL A 247 0.70 -13.05 12.26
N LEU A 248 -0.12 -13.14 13.29
CA LEU A 248 -0.75 -11.99 13.92
C LEU A 248 0.21 -11.20 14.84
N GLU A 249 1.13 -11.87 15.54
CA GLU A 249 2.22 -11.22 16.29
C GLU A 249 3.22 -10.50 15.36
N ALA A 250 3.46 -11.08 14.19
CA ALA A 250 4.27 -10.45 13.16
C ALA A 250 3.61 -9.18 12.56
N TRP A 251 2.36 -8.91 12.87
CA TRP A 251 1.60 -7.77 12.36
C TRP A 251 2.04 -6.47 13.05
N PRO A 252 2.53 -5.45 12.33
CA PRO A 252 3.04 -4.21 12.92
C PRO A 252 1.95 -3.27 13.42
N PHE A 253 0.69 -3.68 13.33
CA PHE A 253 -0.48 -2.89 13.68
C PHE A 253 -1.13 -3.46 14.94
N PRO A 254 -1.78 -2.65 15.78
CA PRO A 254 -2.37 -3.12 17.02
C PRO A 254 -3.50 -4.12 16.70
N LEU A 255 -3.21 -5.41 16.90
CA LEU A 255 -4.18 -6.48 16.85
C LEU A 255 -4.46 -6.94 18.28
N SER A 256 -5.65 -6.68 18.76
CA SER A 256 -6.11 -7.20 20.04
C SER A 256 -6.61 -8.64 19.87
N LEU A 257 -5.71 -9.61 19.78
CA LEU A 257 -6.11 -11.00 19.96
C LEU A 257 -6.25 -11.30 21.45
N PRO A 258 -7.25 -12.13 21.85
CA PRO A 258 -7.24 -12.67 23.19
C PRO A 258 -5.96 -13.50 23.37
N PRO A 259 -5.36 -13.52 24.59
CA PRO A 259 -4.18 -14.34 24.85
C PRO A 259 -4.51 -15.79 24.47
N VAL A 260 -3.62 -16.42 23.71
CA VAL A 260 -3.68 -17.86 23.46
C VAL A 260 -3.59 -18.52 24.83
N PRO A 261 -4.57 -19.35 25.24
CA PRO A 261 -4.45 -20.08 26.47
C PRO A 261 -3.16 -20.88 26.40
N GLN A 262 -2.21 -20.63 27.31
CA GLN A 262 -1.07 -21.53 27.45
C GLN A 262 -1.63 -22.90 27.76
N PRO A 263 -1.14 -24.00 27.14
CA PRO A 263 -1.56 -25.32 27.52
C PRO A 263 -1.31 -25.45 29.02
N ALA A 264 -2.37 -25.65 29.76
CA ALA A 264 -2.23 -25.98 31.18
C ALA A 264 -1.25 -27.15 31.23
N ASP A 265 -0.25 -27.05 32.11
CA ASP A 265 0.77 -28.07 32.31
C ASP A 265 0.11 -29.44 32.30
N ALA A 266 0.28 -30.18 31.22
CA ALA A 266 -0.17 -31.56 31.16
C ALA A 266 0.67 -32.29 32.20
N PRO A 267 0.07 -32.99 33.19
CA PRO A 267 0.85 -33.73 34.17
C PRO A 267 1.70 -34.74 33.39
N VAL A 268 3.02 -34.65 33.58
CA VAL A 268 3.97 -35.61 33.06
C VAL A 268 3.64 -36.94 33.71
N ALA A 269 2.94 -37.82 33.00
CA ALA A 269 2.75 -39.18 33.44
C ALA A 269 4.10 -39.89 33.39
N PHE A 270 4.71 -40.04 34.56
CA PHE A 270 5.84 -40.96 34.72
C PHE A 270 5.35 -42.36 34.46
N LEU A 271 5.72 -42.92 33.30
CA LEU A 271 5.63 -44.36 33.09
C LEU A 271 6.72 -45.02 33.96
N HIS A 272 6.29 -45.53 35.10
CA HIS A 272 7.11 -46.51 35.82
C HIS A 272 7.09 -47.80 35.04
N GLU A 273 8.27 -48.22 34.55
CA GLU A 273 8.52 -49.57 34.09
C GLU A 273 8.35 -50.55 35.25
N ALA A 274 7.61 -51.64 35.00
CA ALA A 274 7.65 -52.85 35.77
C ALA A 274 7.93 -54.03 34.80
#